data_211f4cd8962e6c312f1c60e4a0c79c29
#
_entry.id   211f4cd8962e6c312f1c60e4a0c79c29
#
_cell.length_a   1.000
_cell.length_b   1.000
_cell.length_c   1.000
_cell.angle_alpha   90.00
_cell.angle_beta   90.00
_cell.angle_gamma   90.00
#
_symmetry.space_group_name_H-M   'P 1'
#
loop_
_entity.id
_entity.type
_entity.pdbx_description
1 polymer ?
#
loop_
_entity_poly.entity_id
_entity_poly.type
_entity_poly.pdbx_seq_one_letter_code
_entity_poly.pdbx_strand_id
1 'polypeptide(L)'
;MKLADARKDHYRRLAHEQGFRARSAFKLKELNQSYRLIGPGFYVLDLGCAPGGWTQVAVKLVGNQGKVMGVDLSYVEEIPGAHIVRENIENEHLADDVLSYFGRKVGAVICDLSPQVTGNWSVDHARQISLNYDCTKLMDKVLAHRGNAVFKVFDGEYTLEFR
;
A
#
# COMPACT_ATOMS: atom_id res chain seq x y z
N MET A 1 -30.56 -2.37 -6.75
CA MET A 1 -29.19 -2.37 -6.20
C MET A 1 -28.33 -3.29 -7.06
N LYS A 2 -27.25 -2.77 -7.66
CA LYS A 2 -26.40 -3.57 -8.55
C LYS A 2 -25.59 -4.59 -7.69
N LEU A 3 -25.39 -5.81 -8.18
CA LEU A 3 -24.61 -6.86 -7.50
C LEU A 3 -23.23 -6.38 -7.00
N ALA A 4 -22.60 -5.46 -7.72
CA ALA A 4 -21.34 -4.86 -7.35
C ALA A 4 -21.45 -3.98 -6.08
N ASP A 5 -22.57 -3.27 -5.90
CA ASP A 5 -22.78 -2.42 -4.74
C ASP A 5 -23.06 -3.26 -3.49
N ALA A 6 -23.84 -4.34 -3.63
CA ALA A 6 -24.09 -5.28 -2.55
C ALA A 6 -22.79 -5.97 -2.06
N ARG A 7 -21.87 -6.32 -2.98
CA ARG A 7 -20.54 -6.85 -2.61
C ARG A 7 -19.69 -5.80 -1.88
N LYS A 8 -19.72 -4.54 -2.33
CA LYS A 8 -18.99 -3.44 -1.69
C LYS A 8 -19.46 -3.23 -0.24
N ASP A 9 -20.78 -3.26 -0.03
CA ASP A 9 -21.37 -3.07 1.29
C ASP A 9 -21.11 -4.27 2.22
N HIS A 10 -21.13 -5.49 1.69
CA HIS A 10 -20.75 -6.68 2.44
C HIS A 10 -19.30 -6.58 2.94
N TYR A 11 -18.32 -6.25 2.08
CA TYR A 11 -16.93 -6.13 2.50
C TYR A 11 -16.65 -4.94 3.42
N ARG A 12 -17.42 -3.84 3.31
CA ARG A 12 -17.34 -2.73 4.28
C ARG A 12 -17.77 -3.16 5.66
N ARG A 13 -18.93 -3.86 5.77
CA ARG A 13 -19.42 -4.38 7.03
C ARG A 13 -18.45 -5.39 7.63
N LEU A 14 -17.96 -6.33 6.84
CA LEU A 14 -17.00 -7.33 7.27
C LEU A 14 -15.68 -6.70 7.75
N ALA A 15 -15.20 -5.66 7.09
CA ALA A 15 -14.02 -4.91 7.53
C ALA A 15 -14.24 -4.29 8.90
N HIS A 16 -15.37 -3.64 9.10
CA HIS A 16 -15.73 -3.06 10.39
C HIS A 16 -15.83 -4.13 11.50
N GLU A 17 -16.50 -5.26 11.23
CA GLU A 17 -16.62 -6.37 12.16
C GLU A 17 -15.25 -6.98 12.55
N GLN A 18 -14.31 -7.01 11.63
CA GLN A 18 -12.95 -7.52 11.87
C GLN A 18 -11.96 -6.44 12.33
N GLY A 19 -12.40 -5.21 12.56
CA GLY A 19 -11.57 -4.09 13.00
C GLY A 19 -10.62 -3.51 11.96
N PHE A 20 -10.88 -3.75 10.66
CA PHE A 20 -10.12 -3.13 9.59
C PHE A 20 -10.68 -1.76 9.21
N ARG A 21 -9.80 -0.80 8.97
CA ARG A 21 -10.14 0.57 8.59
C ARG A 21 -10.68 0.71 7.16
N ALA A 22 -10.39 -0.27 6.31
CA ALA A 22 -10.84 -0.28 4.92
C ALA A 22 -11.10 -1.70 4.42
N ARG A 23 -12.09 -1.83 3.53
CA ARG A 23 -12.38 -3.11 2.85
C ARG A 23 -11.22 -3.61 1.99
N SER A 24 -10.36 -2.71 1.51
CA SER A 24 -9.17 -3.06 0.73
C SER A 24 -8.20 -3.98 1.49
N ALA A 25 -8.29 -4.04 2.83
CA ALA A 25 -7.53 -4.98 3.66
C ALA A 25 -7.70 -6.44 3.19
N PHE A 26 -8.91 -6.83 2.79
CA PHE A 26 -9.17 -8.18 2.30
C PHE A 26 -8.44 -8.48 0.99
N LYS A 27 -8.27 -7.47 0.12
CA LYS A 27 -7.53 -7.64 -1.12
C LYS A 27 -6.06 -7.99 -0.86
N LEU A 28 -5.41 -7.31 0.07
CA LEU A 28 -4.03 -7.66 0.45
C LEU A 28 -3.95 -9.04 1.08
N LYS A 29 -4.93 -9.42 1.93
CA LYS A 29 -5.00 -10.78 2.51
C LYS A 29 -5.08 -11.85 1.42
N GLU A 30 -5.98 -11.69 0.45
CA GLU A 30 -6.15 -12.61 -0.68
C GLU A 30 -4.88 -12.71 -1.54
N LEU A 31 -4.27 -11.56 -1.86
CA LEU A 31 -3.01 -11.52 -2.60
C LEU A 31 -1.89 -12.23 -1.83
N ASN A 32 -1.80 -12.02 -0.54
CA ASN A 32 -0.78 -12.67 0.28
C ASN A 32 -0.99 -14.19 0.40
N GLN A 33 -2.23 -14.65 0.48
CA GLN A 33 -2.56 -16.09 0.45
C GLN A 33 -2.13 -16.74 -0.86
N SER A 34 -2.30 -16.04 -1.99
CA SER A 34 -1.98 -16.56 -3.32
C SER A 34 -0.50 -16.49 -3.66
N TYR A 35 0.17 -15.40 -3.27
CA TYR A 35 1.53 -15.09 -3.76
C TYR A 35 2.60 -15.05 -2.66
N ARG A 36 2.24 -15.13 -1.39
CA ARG A 36 3.16 -15.08 -0.23
C ARG A 36 4.10 -13.87 -0.27
N LEU A 37 3.53 -12.69 -0.52
CA LEU A 37 4.26 -11.43 -0.72
C LEU A 37 4.94 -10.93 0.56
N ILE A 38 4.31 -11.14 1.70
CA ILE A 38 4.75 -10.71 3.02
C ILE A 38 4.74 -11.92 3.94
N GLY A 39 5.81 -12.10 4.68
CA GLY A 39 5.96 -13.18 5.65
C GLY A 39 6.44 -12.70 7.01
N PRO A 40 6.47 -13.59 8.01
CA PRO A 40 6.98 -13.29 9.34
C PRO A 40 8.41 -12.73 9.29
N GLY A 41 8.65 -11.66 10.06
CA GLY A 41 9.95 -11.00 10.12
C GLY A 41 10.26 -10.05 8.96
N PHE A 42 9.38 -9.91 7.96
CA PHE A 42 9.58 -8.96 6.87
C PHE A 42 9.57 -7.51 7.38
N TYR A 43 10.34 -6.67 6.70
CA TYR A 43 10.24 -5.22 6.80
C TYR A 43 9.45 -4.74 5.59
N VAL A 44 8.36 -4.02 5.84
CA VAL A 44 7.36 -3.64 4.82
C VAL A 44 7.18 -2.13 4.78
N LEU A 45 7.25 -1.55 3.58
CA LEU A 45 6.89 -0.17 3.30
C LEU A 45 5.52 -0.13 2.62
N ASP A 46 4.57 0.63 3.20
CA ASP A 46 3.23 0.86 2.67
C ASP A 46 3.11 2.30 2.16
N LEU A 47 3.04 2.47 0.85
CA LEU A 47 2.92 3.76 0.17
C LEU A 47 1.46 4.07 -0.16
N GLY A 48 0.97 5.22 0.31
CA GLY A 48 -0.44 5.56 0.25
C GLY A 48 -1.26 4.79 1.28
N CYS A 49 -0.77 4.78 2.52
CA CYS A 49 -1.28 3.90 3.56
C CYS A 49 -2.65 4.29 4.12
N ALA A 50 -3.13 5.53 3.93
CA ALA A 50 -4.43 5.97 4.45
C ALA A 50 -5.61 5.15 3.87
N PRO A 51 -6.61 4.77 4.68
CA PRO A 51 -6.78 4.99 6.12
C PRO A 51 -6.05 3.98 7.02
N GLY A 52 -5.32 3.00 6.46
CA GLY A 52 -4.49 2.06 7.21
C GLY A 52 -4.87 0.58 7.07
N GLY A 53 -5.80 0.24 6.18
CA GLY A 53 -6.25 -1.16 6.02
C GLY A 53 -5.13 -2.11 5.59
N TRP A 54 -4.31 -1.72 4.63
CA TRP A 54 -3.17 -2.54 4.20
C TRP A 54 -2.06 -2.58 5.25
N THR A 55 -1.79 -1.45 5.90
CA THR A 55 -0.84 -1.38 7.02
C THR A 55 -1.24 -2.34 8.15
N GLN A 56 -2.53 -2.38 8.53
CA GLN A 56 -3.02 -3.31 9.56
C GLN A 56 -2.80 -4.78 9.17
N VAL A 57 -3.01 -5.13 7.91
CA VAL A 57 -2.74 -6.49 7.41
C VAL A 57 -1.25 -6.79 7.44
N ALA A 58 -0.41 -5.86 6.97
CA ALA A 58 1.04 -6.02 6.96
C ALA A 58 1.59 -6.25 8.36
N VAL A 59 1.14 -5.48 9.36
CA VAL A 59 1.54 -5.66 10.77
C VAL A 59 1.24 -7.08 11.27
N LYS A 60 0.05 -7.60 10.96
CA LYS A 60 -0.32 -8.97 11.33
C LYS A 60 0.55 -10.04 10.66
N LEU A 61 0.90 -9.81 9.38
CA LEU A 61 1.68 -10.76 8.59
C LEU A 61 3.15 -10.82 9.00
N VAL A 62 3.75 -9.67 9.33
CA VAL A 62 5.17 -9.62 9.70
C VAL A 62 5.43 -10.09 11.14
N GLY A 63 4.42 -10.00 12.00
CA GLY A 63 4.52 -10.42 13.41
C GLY A 63 5.51 -9.58 14.22
N ASN A 64 5.90 -10.10 15.39
CA ASN A 64 6.71 -9.36 16.38
C ASN A 64 8.14 -9.06 15.94
N GLN A 65 8.67 -9.81 14.99
CA GLN A 65 10.05 -9.65 14.50
C GLN A 65 10.12 -8.81 13.21
N GLY A 66 8.98 -8.48 12.62
CA GLY A 66 8.90 -7.63 11.46
C GLY A 66 8.72 -6.16 11.83
N LYS A 67 8.81 -5.30 10.82
CA LYS A 67 8.54 -3.87 10.96
C LYS A 67 7.71 -3.39 9.79
N VAL A 68 6.82 -2.44 10.05
CA VAL A 68 5.99 -1.80 9.02
C VAL A 68 6.10 -0.30 9.15
N MET A 69 6.33 0.37 8.02
CA MET A 69 6.26 1.82 7.90
C MET A 69 5.21 2.17 6.85
N GLY A 70 4.27 3.04 7.23
CA GLY A 70 3.28 3.60 6.32
C GLY A 70 3.57 5.06 6.01
N VAL A 71 3.41 5.45 4.74
CA VAL A 71 3.61 6.83 4.27
C VAL A 71 2.37 7.29 3.53
N ASP A 72 1.86 8.45 3.88
CA ASP A 72 0.73 9.09 3.19
C ASP A 72 0.78 10.62 3.38
N LEU A 73 0.23 11.36 2.43
CA LEU A 73 0.01 12.81 2.56
C LEU A 73 -1.08 13.15 3.59
N SER A 74 -2.06 12.25 3.72
CA SER A 74 -3.17 12.40 4.64
C SER A 74 -2.77 12.00 6.06
N TYR A 75 -3.47 12.57 7.04
CA TYR A 75 -3.36 12.09 8.40
C TYR A 75 -3.90 10.65 8.50
N VAL A 76 -3.16 9.80 9.18
CA VAL A 76 -3.56 8.42 9.50
C VAL A 76 -3.45 8.25 11.02
N GLU A 77 -4.52 7.79 11.64
CA GLU A 77 -4.48 7.46 13.06
C GLU A 77 -3.42 6.39 13.34
N GLU A 78 -2.87 6.43 14.54
CA GLU A 78 -1.88 5.45 14.99
C GLU A 78 -2.36 4.01 14.77
N ILE A 79 -1.47 3.19 14.22
CA ILE A 79 -1.69 1.75 14.03
C ILE A 79 -0.66 1.03 14.89
N PRO A 80 -1.09 0.29 15.92
CA PRO A 80 -0.17 -0.47 16.76
C PRO A 80 0.71 -1.41 15.94
N GLY A 81 2.03 -1.31 16.14
CA GLY A 81 3.01 -2.11 15.40
C GLY A 81 3.47 -1.52 14.07
N ALA A 82 2.98 -0.35 13.66
CA ALA A 82 3.45 0.37 12.49
C ALA A 82 3.96 1.77 12.85
N HIS A 83 4.94 2.22 12.09
CA HIS A 83 5.41 3.61 12.11
C HIS A 83 4.77 4.37 10.97
N ILE A 84 3.94 5.36 11.27
CA ILE A 84 3.22 6.15 10.26
C ILE A 84 3.92 7.51 10.10
N VAL A 85 4.23 7.84 8.86
CA VAL A 85 4.84 9.11 8.48
C VAL A 85 3.93 9.85 7.51
N ARG A 86 3.65 11.13 7.84
CA ARG A 86 2.93 12.01 6.93
C ARG A 86 3.93 12.72 6.02
N GLU A 87 4.08 12.24 4.81
CA GLU A 87 5.07 12.75 3.87
C GLU A 87 4.60 12.55 2.41
N ASN A 88 5.17 13.35 1.51
CA ASN A 88 5.02 13.20 0.08
C ASN A 88 6.00 12.13 -0.44
N ILE A 89 5.49 11.17 -1.23
CA ILE A 89 6.34 10.14 -1.86
C ILE A 89 7.39 10.71 -2.82
N GLU A 90 7.18 11.93 -3.33
CA GLU A 90 8.10 12.64 -4.21
C GLU A 90 9.24 13.33 -3.45
N ASN A 91 9.21 13.34 -2.10
CA ASN A 91 10.29 13.91 -1.29
C ASN A 91 11.57 13.11 -1.53
N GLU A 92 12.60 13.80 -2.04
CA GLU A 92 13.89 13.20 -2.39
C GLU A 92 14.62 12.55 -1.20
N HIS A 93 14.33 12.97 0.02
CA HIS A 93 14.92 12.44 1.25
C HIS A 93 14.16 11.22 1.80
N LEU A 94 12.97 10.93 1.29
CA LEU A 94 12.14 9.85 1.83
C LEU A 94 12.82 8.47 1.78
N ALA A 95 13.62 8.21 0.74
CA ALA A 95 14.38 6.95 0.66
C ALA A 95 15.38 6.81 1.81
N ASP A 96 16.07 7.89 2.15
CA ASP A 96 17.05 7.90 3.25
C ASP A 96 16.34 7.75 4.60
N ASP A 97 15.19 8.38 4.78
CA ASP A 97 14.37 8.25 5.99
C ASP A 97 13.86 6.82 6.17
N VAL A 98 13.40 6.18 5.11
CA VAL A 98 12.98 4.77 5.11
C VAL A 98 14.14 3.85 5.48
N LEU A 99 15.29 4.00 4.83
CA LEU A 99 16.47 3.19 5.10
C LEU A 99 17.01 3.42 6.52
N SER A 100 16.98 4.64 7.01
CA SER A 100 17.37 4.98 8.38
C SER A 100 16.45 4.33 9.42
N TYR A 101 15.14 4.39 9.20
CA TYR A 101 14.17 3.76 10.11
C TYR A 101 14.33 2.24 10.20
N PHE A 102 14.46 1.59 9.06
CA PHE A 102 14.59 0.14 9.03
C PHE A 102 16.01 -0.36 9.33
N GLY A 103 17.04 0.45 9.11
CA GLY A 103 18.44 0.07 9.19
C GLY A 103 18.89 -0.88 8.08
N ARG A 104 18.04 -1.14 7.11
CA ARG A 104 18.27 -2.04 5.95
C ARG A 104 17.18 -1.83 4.89
N LYS A 105 17.39 -2.41 3.72
CA LYS A 105 16.36 -2.47 2.67
C LYS A 105 15.18 -3.33 3.11
N VAL A 106 13.98 -2.99 2.63
CA VAL A 106 12.73 -3.68 2.97
C VAL A 106 12.52 -4.94 2.13
N GLY A 107 11.83 -5.93 2.70
CA GLY A 107 11.50 -7.17 2.01
C GLY A 107 10.28 -7.05 1.10
N ALA A 108 9.40 -6.09 1.36
CA ALA A 108 8.23 -5.83 0.53
C ALA A 108 7.86 -4.34 0.50
N VAL A 109 7.38 -3.90 -0.66
CA VAL A 109 6.72 -2.60 -0.87
C VAL A 109 5.29 -2.86 -1.33
N ILE A 110 4.33 -2.28 -0.64
CA ILE A 110 2.92 -2.32 -1.03
C ILE A 110 2.44 -0.90 -1.32
N CYS A 111 1.64 -0.73 -2.37
CA CYS A 111 1.22 0.57 -2.85
C CYS A 111 -0.26 0.55 -3.25
N ASP A 112 -1.10 1.14 -2.41
CA ASP A 112 -2.54 1.34 -2.65
C ASP A 112 -2.87 2.81 -2.95
N LEU A 113 -1.93 3.54 -3.53
CA LEU A 113 -2.09 4.94 -3.88
C LEU A 113 -3.25 5.17 -4.84
N SER A 114 -4.02 6.21 -4.55
CA SER A 114 -5.08 6.67 -5.41
C SER A 114 -5.00 8.20 -5.55
N PRO A 115 -4.98 8.74 -6.77
CA PRO A 115 -5.02 10.19 -6.96
C PRO A 115 -6.37 10.74 -6.50
N GLN A 116 -6.44 12.05 -6.32
CA GLN A 116 -7.73 12.73 -6.23
C GLN A 116 -8.47 12.55 -7.55
N VAL A 117 -9.60 11.84 -7.50
CA VAL A 117 -10.40 11.55 -8.69
C VAL A 117 -11.15 12.80 -9.15
N THR A 118 -11.07 13.08 -10.45
CA THR A 118 -11.78 14.20 -11.10
C THR A 118 -13.14 13.80 -11.67
N GLY A 119 -13.38 12.48 -11.78
CA GLY A 119 -14.51 11.89 -12.50
C GLY A 119 -14.23 11.67 -14.00
N ASN A 120 -13.09 12.14 -14.52
CA ASN A 120 -12.62 11.81 -15.85
C ASN A 120 -11.65 10.64 -15.79
N TRP A 121 -12.11 9.49 -16.28
CA TRP A 121 -11.36 8.22 -16.15
C TRP A 121 -9.94 8.30 -16.74
N SER A 122 -9.78 8.86 -17.93
CA SER A 122 -8.46 8.95 -18.58
C SER A 122 -7.49 9.81 -17.80
N VAL A 123 -7.95 10.93 -17.24
CA VAL A 123 -7.14 11.82 -16.40
C VAL A 123 -6.78 11.14 -15.09
N ASP A 124 -7.74 10.50 -14.44
CA ASP A 124 -7.53 9.84 -13.16
C ASP A 124 -6.59 8.64 -13.30
N HIS A 125 -6.73 7.88 -14.40
CA HIS A 125 -5.83 6.78 -14.73
C HIS A 125 -4.40 7.25 -14.99
N ALA A 126 -4.21 8.28 -15.82
CA ALA A 126 -2.88 8.85 -16.10
C ALA A 126 -2.20 9.36 -14.82
N ARG A 127 -2.94 10.04 -13.94
CA ARG A 127 -2.43 10.50 -12.65
C ARG A 127 -2.00 9.35 -11.75
N GLN A 128 -2.78 8.27 -11.69
CA GLN A 128 -2.41 7.11 -10.89
C GLN A 128 -1.15 6.44 -11.43
N ILE A 129 -1.03 6.26 -12.73
CA ILE A 129 0.17 5.70 -13.36
C ILE A 129 1.40 6.55 -13.03
N SER A 130 1.29 7.89 -13.12
CA SER A 130 2.38 8.80 -12.74
C SER A 130 2.82 8.62 -11.29
N LEU A 131 1.87 8.58 -10.35
CA LEU A 131 2.16 8.31 -8.94
C LEU A 131 2.83 6.95 -8.72
N ASN A 132 2.38 5.93 -9.44
CA ASN A 132 2.99 4.61 -9.35
C ASN A 132 4.42 4.60 -9.89
N TYR A 133 4.74 5.36 -10.94
CA TYR A 133 6.13 5.54 -11.39
C TYR A 133 7.01 6.23 -10.34
N ASP A 134 6.49 7.21 -9.60
CA ASP A 134 7.25 7.83 -8.51
C ASP A 134 7.49 6.83 -7.37
N CYS A 135 6.50 5.98 -7.08
CA CYS A 135 6.67 4.86 -6.15
C CYS A 135 7.73 3.86 -6.62
N THR A 136 7.82 3.55 -7.91
CA THR A 136 8.88 2.64 -8.41
C THR A 136 10.27 3.23 -8.27
N LYS A 137 10.44 4.53 -8.49
CA LYS A 137 11.72 5.22 -8.24
C LYS A 137 12.17 5.14 -6.78
N LEU A 138 11.23 5.31 -5.84
CA LEU A 138 11.49 5.13 -4.42
C LEU A 138 11.81 3.66 -4.12
N MET A 139 11.02 2.74 -4.64
CA MET A 139 11.19 1.30 -4.47
C MET A 139 12.59 0.82 -4.90
N ASP A 140 13.11 1.28 -6.02
CA ASP A 140 14.44 0.93 -6.52
C ASP A 140 15.56 1.24 -5.51
N LYS A 141 15.36 2.28 -4.70
CA LYS A 141 16.31 2.66 -3.66
C LYS A 141 16.20 1.81 -2.40
N VAL A 142 14.97 1.45 -2.01
CA VAL A 142 14.67 0.88 -0.68
C VAL A 142 14.35 -0.62 -0.67
N LEU A 143 13.94 -1.21 -1.80
CA LEU A 143 13.59 -2.63 -1.87
C LEU A 143 14.84 -3.51 -1.91
N ALA A 144 14.85 -4.57 -1.13
CA ALA A 144 15.91 -5.55 -1.13
C ALA A 144 15.94 -6.35 -2.44
N HIS A 145 17.11 -6.89 -2.78
CA HIS A 145 17.22 -7.85 -3.90
C HIS A 145 16.28 -9.03 -3.65
N ARG A 146 15.50 -9.40 -4.69
CA ARG A 146 14.41 -10.41 -4.60
C ARG A 146 13.29 -10.05 -3.63
N GLY A 147 13.16 -8.78 -3.25
CA GLY A 147 12.00 -8.29 -2.52
C GLY A 147 10.74 -8.30 -3.38
N ASN A 148 9.60 -8.25 -2.72
CA ASN A 148 8.30 -8.27 -3.37
C ASN A 148 7.69 -6.87 -3.47
N ALA A 149 6.92 -6.62 -4.53
CA ALA A 149 6.18 -5.38 -4.68
C ALA A 149 4.74 -5.65 -5.15
N VAL A 150 3.81 -4.85 -4.63
CA VAL A 150 2.39 -4.86 -5.04
C VAL A 150 1.92 -3.45 -5.27
N PHE A 151 1.40 -3.20 -6.45
CA PHE A 151 0.82 -1.92 -6.83
C PHE A 151 -0.64 -2.09 -7.22
N LYS A 152 -1.51 -1.23 -6.69
CA LYS A 152 -2.85 -1.07 -7.25
C LYS A 152 -2.78 -0.20 -8.48
N VAL A 153 -3.36 -0.67 -9.58
CA VAL A 153 -3.48 0.08 -10.84
C VAL A 153 -4.94 0.08 -11.27
N PHE A 154 -5.46 1.22 -11.70
CA PHE A 154 -6.73 1.28 -12.42
C PHE A 154 -6.52 0.66 -13.80
N ASP A 155 -7.46 -0.18 -14.24
CA ASP A 155 -7.39 -0.74 -15.57
C ASP A 155 -7.65 0.32 -16.62
N GLY A 156 -6.75 0.48 -17.60
CA GLY A 156 -6.82 1.53 -18.60
C GLY A 156 -5.69 1.46 -19.62
N GLU A 157 -5.60 2.47 -20.45
CA GLU A 157 -4.70 2.55 -21.61
C GLU A 157 -3.23 2.28 -21.26
N TYR A 158 -2.75 2.82 -20.15
CA TYR A 158 -1.33 2.74 -19.76
C TYR A 158 -1.02 1.56 -18.81
N THR A 159 -1.99 0.69 -18.51
CA THR A 159 -1.78 -0.43 -17.57
C THR A 159 -0.71 -1.41 -18.06
N LEU A 160 -0.70 -1.71 -19.37
CA LEU A 160 0.25 -2.64 -19.96
C LEU A 160 1.67 -2.08 -19.99
N GLU A 161 1.82 -0.77 -20.17
CA GLU A 161 3.13 -0.12 -20.17
C GLU A 161 3.76 -0.06 -18.77
N PHE A 162 2.92 -0.02 -17.73
CA PHE A 162 3.37 -0.01 -16.34
C PHE A 162 3.81 -1.41 -15.84
N ARG A 163 3.37 -2.48 -16.47
CA ARG A 163 3.77 -3.85 -16.11
C ARG A 163 5.21 -4.15 -16.51
#